data_a4b57b0a697d464342c8b699bb762270
#
_entry.id   a4b57b0a697d464342c8b699bb762270
#
_cell.length_a   1.000
_cell.length_b   1.000
_cell.length_c   1.000
_cell.angle_alpha   90.00
_cell.angle_beta   90.00
_cell.angle_gamma   90.00
#
_symmetry.space_group_name_H-M   'P 1'
#
loop_
_entity.id
_entity.type
_entity.pdbx_description
1 polymer ?
#
loop_
_entity_poly.entity_id
_entity_poly.type
_entity_poly.pdbx_seq_one_letter_code
_entity_poly.pdbx_strand_id
1 'polypeptide(L)'
;LIVIDESHNFRNGGNVDEGNEEFFGNEEYRENRYQRLMRRVIRQGVKTKVLMLSATPVNNRFNDLKNQLQLAYEGHADNINAELDLDKDIDEIFRNAQRVYNKWAKLDATERTTERLLDDLDFEFFQMLDAVTIARSRSHIMKYYDMKEIGKFPRRLAPISKRPKLTDLDSAINFTDIATQLDELNLAIYTPSLYVYDSLKDEYAIDYEGSGISIDGREKGLRKLMATNLLK
;
A
#
# COMPACT_ATOMS: atom_id res chain seq x y z
N LEU A 1 12.35 -24.89 1.84
CA LEU A 1 12.33 -23.72 0.93
C LEU A 1 10.94 -23.57 0.35
N ILE A 2 10.39 -22.37 0.46
CA ILE A 2 9.15 -21.96 -0.20
C ILE A 2 9.50 -20.88 -1.21
N VAL A 3 9.00 -21.00 -2.44
CA VAL A 3 9.10 -19.95 -3.47
C VAL A 3 7.71 -19.40 -3.70
N ILE A 4 7.55 -18.08 -3.54
CA ILE A 4 6.29 -17.38 -3.70
C ILE A 4 6.41 -16.46 -4.91
N ASP A 5 5.77 -16.83 -6.01
CA ASP A 5 5.63 -15.96 -7.18
C ASP A 5 4.48 -14.96 -6.95
N GLU A 6 4.63 -13.76 -7.51
CA GLU A 6 3.71 -12.64 -7.30
C GLU A 6 3.43 -12.38 -5.81
N SER A 7 4.50 -12.32 -5.01
CA SER A 7 4.43 -12.22 -3.55
C SER A 7 3.67 -10.98 -3.04
N HIS A 8 3.48 -9.97 -3.88
CA HIS A 8 2.64 -8.81 -3.57
C HIS A 8 1.17 -9.20 -3.23
N ASN A 9 0.72 -10.40 -3.59
CA ASN A 9 -0.58 -10.92 -3.16
C ASN A 9 -0.64 -11.24 -1.67
N PHE A 10 0.49 -11.31 -0.99
CA PHE A 10 0.62 -11.53 0.46
C PHE A 10 0.90 -10.26 1.25
N ARG A 11 0.75 -9.07 0.66
CA ARG A 11 0.95 -7.77 1.32
C ARG A 11 -0.04 -7.48 2.46
N ASN A 12 -1.23 -8.06 2.42
CA ASN A 12 -2.27 -7.85 3.43
C ASN A 12 -2.09 -8.86 4.58
N GLY A 13 -1.09 -8.62 5.45
CA GLY A 13 -0.73 -9.52 6.54
C GLY A 13 -1.89 -9.76 7.52
N GLY A 14 -2.47 -8.71 8.03
CA GLY A 14 -3.38 -8.77 9.17
C GLY A 14 -2.67 -9.25 10.45
N ASN A 15 -3.28 -9.03 11.61
CA ASN A 15 -2.76 -9.54 12.88
C ASN A 15 -2.84 -11.08 12.88
N VAL A 16 -1.68 -11.72 12.87
CA VAL A 16 -1.60 -13.19 12.92
C VAL A 16 -1.84 -13.70 14.33
N ASP A 17 -1.54 -12.88 15.35
CA ASP A 17 -1.56 -13.26 16.76
C ASP A 17 -2.88 -12.92 17.48
N GLU A 18 -3.66 -11.98 16.95
CA GLU A 18 -4.99 -11.67 17.48
C GLU A 18 -6.02 -12.60 16.82
N GLY A 19 -6.41 -13.63 17.52
CA GLY A 19 -7.71 -14.24 17.31
C GLY A 19 -8.76 -13.20 17.67
N ASN A 20 -9.29 -12.50 16.68
CA ASN A 20 -10.41 -11.58 16.87
C ASN A 20 -11.68 -12.40 17.22
N GLU A 21 -11.71 -12.99 18.42
CA GLU A 21 -12.90 -13.67 18.93
C GLU A 21 -13.92 -12.68 19.53
N GLU A 22 -13.58 -11.40 19.73
CA GLU A 22 -14.41 -10.53 20.59
C GLU A 22 -15.18 -9.40 19.89
N PHE A 23 -15.01 -9.10 18.60
CA PHE A 23 -15.61 -7.86 18.05
C PHE A 23 -16.75 -8.02 17.04
N PHE A 24 -16.97 -9.19 16.45
CA PHE A 24 -18.13 -9.43 15.59
C PHE A 24 -18.72 -10.80 15.91
N GLY A 25 -19.87 -10.79 16.54
CA GLY A 25 -20.61 -12.01 16.86
C GLY A 25 -20.86 -12.87 15.62
N ASN A 26 -20.54 -14.16 15.71
CA ASN A 26 -20.99 -15.27 14.87
C ASN A 26 -20.78 -15.20 13.35
N GLU A 27 -19.88 -14.39 12.79
CA GLU A 27 -19.40 -14.62 11.43
C GLU A 27 -18.18 -15.53 11.50
N GLU A 28 -18.21 -16.66 10.78
CA GLU A 28 -17.09 -17.60 10.63
C GLU A 28 -15.83 -16.82 10.24
N TYR A 29 -14.84 -16.76 11.14
CA TYR A 29 -13.54 -16.14 10.90
C TYR A 29 -12.87 -16.81 9.70
N ARG A 30 -12.86 -16.16 8.57
CA ARG A 30 -12.25 -16.65 7.34
C ARG A 30 -10.79 -16.23 7.27
N GLU A 31 -9.89 -17.15 7.65
CA GLU A 31 -8.45 -16.93 7.49
C GLU A 31 -8.14 -16.43 6.07
N ASN A 32 -7.43 -15.30 5.95
CA ASN A 32 -6.92 -14.86 4.67
C ASN A 32 -5.74 -15.74 4.20
N ARG A 33 -5.31 -15.57 2.94
CA ARG A 33 -4.22 -16.37 2.36
C ARG A 33 -2.91 -16.24 3.13
N TYR A 34 -2.60 -15.02 3.60
CA TYR A 34 -1.40 -14.73 4.37
C TYR A 34 -1.42 -15.47 5.71
N GLN A 35 -2.49 -15.34 6.48
CA GLN A 35 -2.66 -16.00 7.77
C GLN A 35 -2.59 -17.51 7.64
N ARG A 36 -3.22 -18.06 6.60
CA ARG A 36 -3.17 -19.50 6.32
C ARG A 36 -1.75 -19.96 6.03
N LEU A 37 -0.98 -19.25 5.20
CA LEU A 37 0.41 -19.58 4.91
C LEU A 37 1.27 -19.48 6.17
N MET A 38 1.14 -18.40 6.93
CA MET A 38 1.89 -18.18 8.16
C MET A 38 1.62 -19.27 9.20
N ARG A 39 0.35 -19.50 9.54
CA ARG A 39 -0.05 -20.42 10.62
C ARG A 39 0.12 -21.88 10.26
N ARG A 40 -0.26 -22.28 9.02
CA ARG A 40 -0.35 -23.70 8.63
C ARG A 40 0.92 -24.22 7.98
N VAL A 41 1.83 -23.38 7.57
CA VAL A 41 3.05 -23.79 6.86
C VAL A 41 4.30 -23.24 7.54
N ILE A 42 4.42 -21.93 7.67
CA ILE A 42 5.65 -21.30 8.12
C ILE A 42 5.91 -21.56 9.61
N ARG A 43 4.90 -21.38 10.46
CA ARG A 43 5.00 -21.60 11.92
C ARG A 43 4.80 -23.06 12.36
N GLN A 44 4.90 -24.04 11.47
CA GLN A 44 4.72 -25.45 11.82
C GLN A 44 6.00 -26.16 12.33
N GLY A 45 6.93 -25.40 12.87
CA GLY A 45 8.11 -25.96 13.56
C GLY A 45 9.25 -26.41 12.63
N VAL A 46 9.14 -26.22 11.33
CA VAL A 46 10.23 -26.46 10.39
C VAL A 46 10.82 -25.14 9.96
N LYS A 47 12.11 -24.87 10.28
CA LYS A 47 12.79 -23.65 9.83
C LYS A 47 12.72 -23.54 8.30
N THR A 48 11.88 -22.64 7.81
CA THR A 48 11.54 -22.52 6.39
C THR A 48 12.22 -21.29 5.77
N LYS A 49 13.02 -21.51 4.73
CA LYS A 49 13.53 -20.41 3.90
C LYS A 49 12.44 -19.98 2.91
N VAL A 50 12.24 -18.68 2.77
CA VAL A 50 11.23 -18.09 1.87
C VAL A 50 11.92 -17.26 0.82
N LEU A 51 11.67 -17.56 -0.46
CA LEU A 51 12.08 -16.75 -1.61
C LEU A 51 10.82 -16.12 -2.22
N MET A 52 10.80 -14.81 -2.30
CA MET A 52 9.68 -14.05 -2.84
C MET A 52 10.05 -13.39 -4.17
N LEU A 53 9.20 -13.56 -5.16
CA LEU A 53 9.34 -12.94 -6.48
C LEU A 53 8.19 -11.96 -6.69
N SER A 54 8.50 -10.72 -7.02
CA SER A 54 7.50 -9.69 -7.33
C SER A 54 8.10 -8.57 -8.17
N ALA A 55 7.31 -8.07 -9.12
CA ALA A 55 7.65 -6.85 -9.84
C ALA A 55 7.30 -5.57 -9.06
N THR A 56 6.39 -5.67 -8.09
CA THR A 56 5.83 -4.53 -7.33
C THR A 56 5.65 -4.90 -5.86
N PRO A 57 6.74 -5.07 -5.09
CA PRO A 57 6.65 -5.49 -3.69
C PRO A 57 5.96 -4.45 -2.81
N VAL A 58 6.04 -3.18 -3.17
CA VAL A 58 5.33 -2.06 -2.53
C VAL A 58 4.29 -1.52 -3.50
N ASN A 59 3.05 -1.40 -3.07
CA ASN A 59 1.98 -0.80 -3.87
C ASN A 59 1.64 0.60 -3.37
N ASN A 60 1.12 0.72 -2.15
CA ASN A 60 0.68 1.99 -1.59
C ASN A 60 1.36 2.34 -0.26
N ARG A 61 1.92 1.36 0.44
CA ARG A 61 2.51 1.54 1.78
C ARG A 61 3.75 0.67 1.93
N PHE A 62 4.71 1.15 2.68
CA PHE A 62 5.88 0.34 3.06
C PHE A 62 5.50 -0.86 3.93
N ASN A 63 4.38 -0.81 4.65
CA ASN A 63 3.83 -1.96 5.35
C ASN A 63 3.51 -3.14 4.43
N ASP A 64 3.26 -2.90 3.13
CA ASP A 64 3.08 -3.97 2.15
C ASP A 64 4.34 -4.85 2.05
N LEU A 65 5.52 -4.23 2.06
CA LEU A 65 6.80 -4.92 2.06
C LEU A 65 7.08 -5.56 3.42
N LYS A 66 6.86 -4.85 4.52
CA LYS A 66 7.00 -5.38 5.87
C LYS A 66 6.22 -6.68 6.04
N ASN A 67 4.95 -6.70 5.66
CA ASN A 67 4.10 -7.88 5.75
C ASN A 67 4.64 -9.06 4.92
N GLN A 68 5.18 -8.79 3.73
CA GLN A 68 5.83 -9.83 2.94
C GLN A 68 7.08 -10.37 3.64
N LEU A 69 7.95 -9.49 4.14
CA LEU A 69 9.16 -9.90 4.86
C LEU A 69 8.86 -10.71 6.12
N GLN A 70 7.75 -10.44 6.82
CA GLN A 70 7.31 -11.22 7.99
C GLN A 70 7.18 -12.71 7.69
N LEU A 71 6.89 -13.10 6.44
CA LEU A 71 6.87 -14.51 6.03
C LEU A 71 8.26 -15.15 6.14
N ALA A 72 9.33 -14.39 5.94
CA ALA A 72 10.69 -14.92 5.98
C ALA A 72 11.22 -15.11 7.41
N TYR A 73 10.78 -14.29 8.36
CA TYR A 73 11.19 -14.37 9.77
C TYR A 73 10.07 -14.81 10.72
N GLU A 74 9.06 -15.49 10.18
CA GLU A 74 7.96 -16.13 10.92
C GLU A 74 7.10 -15.14 11.75
N GLY A 75 7.20 -13.84 11.43
CA GLY A 75 6.53 -12.74 12.16
C GLY A 75 7.24 -12.31 13.45
N HIS A 76 8.41 -12.85 13.77
CA HIS A 76 9.19 -12.50 14.95
C HIS A 76 10.30 -11.51 14.57
N ALA A 77 10.11 -10.21 14.87
CA ALA A 77 11.05 -9.15 14.51
C ALA A 77 12.48 -9.40 15.05
N ASP A 78 12.61 -9.99 16.24
CA ASP A 78 13.90 -10.31 16.84
C ASP A 78 14.76 -11.23 15.96
N ASN A 79 14.15 -12.14 15.21
CA ASN A 79 14.86 -13.06 14.33
C ASN A 79 15.57 -12.32 13.19
N ILE A 80 14.94 -11.34 12.59
CA ILE A 80 15.52 -10.59 11.48
C ILE A 80 16.47 -9.51 11.97
N ASN A 81 16.16 -8.85 13.09
CA ASN A 81 17.05 -7.86 13.71
C ASN A 81 18.41 -8.46 14.06
N ALA A 82 18.43 -9.66 14.62
CA ALA A 82 19.67 -10.38 14.95
C ALA A 82 20.44 -10.85 13.69
N GLU A 83 19.73 -11.24 12.61
CA GLU A 83 20.40 -11.69 11.38
C GLU A 83 20.99 -10.54 10.56
N LEU A 84 20.39 -9.34 10.61
CA LEU A 84 20.79 -8.19 9.79
C LEU A 84 21.70 -7.20 10.55
N ASP A 85 21.97 -7.43 11.83
CA ASP A 85 22.77 -6.53 12.69
C ASP A 85 22.28 -5.06 12.60
N LEU A 86 20.95 -4.88 12.74
CA LEU A 86 20.32 -3.58 12.66
C LEU A 86 20.38 -2.87 14.01
N ASP A 87 20.73 -1.58 14.00
CA ASP A 87 20.74 -0.74 15.20
C ASP A 87 19.34 -0.45 15.74
N LYS A 88 18.33 -0.41 14.83
CA LYS A 88 16.92 -0.19 15.15
C LYS A 88 16.08 -1.42 14.85
N ASP A 89 14.98 -1.55 15.57
CA ASP A 89 13.97 -2.56 15.30
C ASP A 89 13.34 -2.37 13.89
N ILE A 90 13.15 -3.47 13.18
CA ILE A 90 12.59 -3.44 11.82
C ILE A 90 11.23 -2.74 11.78
N ASP A 91 10.44 -2.89 12.84
CA ASP A 91 9.14 -2.25 12.96
C ASP A 91 9.25 -0.74 13.10
N GLU A 92 10.29 -0.26 13.77
CA GLU A 92 10.60 1.16 13.86
C GLU A 92 11.09 1.71 12.52
N ILE A 93 11.96 0.99 11.82
CA ILE A 93 12.47 1.37 10.50
C ILE A 93 11.31 1.56 9.52
N PHE A 94 10.39 0.60 9.44
CA PHE A 94 9.22 0.69 8.55
C PHE A 94 8.25 1.80 8.95
N ARG A 95 8.05 2.04 10.24
CA ARG A 95 7.20 3.11 10.76
C ARG A 95 7.75 4.49 10.40
N ASN A 96 9.06 4.67 10.53
CA ASN A 96 9.74 5.90 10.16
C ASN A 96 9.68 6.14 8.65
N ALA A 97 9.98 5.12 7.84
CA ALA A 97 9.89 5.20 6.39
C ALA A 97 8.46 5.56 5.94
N GLN A 98 7.43 4.96 6.53
CA GLN A 98 6.03 5.28 6.22
C GLN A 98 5.67 6.72 6.60
N ARG A 99 6.19 7.23 7.73
CA ARG A 99 5.99 8.62 8.15
C ARG A 99 6.60 9.60 7.14
N VAL A 100 7.84 9.33 6.70
CA VAL A 100 8.53 10.10 5.66
C VAL A 100 7.73 10.09 4.36
N TYR A 101 7.28 8.92 3.91
CA TYR A 101 6.46 8.79 2.70
C TYR A 101 5.15 9.58 2.80
N ASN A 102 4.45 9.50 3.92
CA ASN A 102 3.20 10.24 4.13
C ASN A 102 3.41 11.75 4.11
N LYS A 103 4.54 12.22 4.68
CA LYS A 103 4.91 13.64 4.62
C LYS A 103 5.22 14.07 3.18
N TRP A 104 6.02 13.30 2.46
CA TRP A 104 6.35 13.54 1.06
C TRP A 104 5.11 13.53 0.16
N ALA A 105 4.17 12.60 0.37
CA ALA A 105 2.95 12.50 -0.43
C ALA A 105 2.01 13.71 -0.29
N LYS A 106 2.15 14.48 0.81
CA LYS A 106 1.39 15.72 1.06
C LYS A 106 2.03 16.97 0.43
N LEU A 107 3.26 16.87 -0.11
CA LEU A 107 3.93 17.99 -0.76
C LEU A 107 3.26 18.36 -2.09
N ASP A 108 3.46 19.60 -2.49
CA ASP A 108 3.02 20.06 -3.81
C ASP A 108 3.68 19.26 -4.94
N ALA A 109 2.99 19.15 -6.08
CA ALA A 109 3.45 18.33 -7.21
C ALA A 109 4.86 18.72 -7.71
N THR A 110 5.25 19.96 -7.57
CA THR A 110 6.58 20.50 -7.95
C THR A 110 7.69 20.07 -6.98
N GLU A 111 7.37 19.88 -5.71
CA GLU A 111 8.31 19.48 -4.67
C GLU A 111 8.36 17.97 -4.44
N ARG A 112 7.37 17.24 -4.95
CA ARG A 112 7.22 15.79 -4.79
C ARG A 112 8.08 15.04 -5.80
N THR A 113 9.40 15.16 -5.65
CA THR A 113 10.38 14.45 -6.46
C THR A 113 10.86 13.17 -5.78
N THR A 114 11.34 12.22 -6.58
CA THR A 114 11.89 10.95 -6.06
C THR A 114 13.17 11.21 -5.27
N GLU A 115 14.00 12.13 -5.72
CA GLU A 115 15.25 12.52 -5.06
C GLU A 115 14.97 12.97 -3.63
N ARG A 116 14.00 13.86 -3.44
CA ARG A 116 13.61 14.35 -2.11
C ARG A 116 13.11 13.23 -1.20
N LEU A 117 12.33 12.27 -1.74
CA LEU A 117 11.91 11.11 -0.95
C LEU A 117 13.10 10.27 -0.50
N LEU A 118 14.05 10.03 -1.40
CA LEU A 118 15.25 9.23 -1.09
C LEU A 118 16.16 9.92 -0.07
N ASP A 119 16.30 11.25 -0.14
CA ASP A 119 17.09 12.04 0.79
C ASP A 119 16.48 12.07 2.21
N ASP A 120 15.16 12.04 2.29
CA ASP A 120 14.43 12.07 3.57
C ASP A 120 14.35 10.68 4.25
N LEU A 121 14.59 9.58 3.50
CA LEU A 121 14.57 8.23 4.04
C LEU A 121 15.86 7.91 4.80
N ASP A 122 15.72 7.18 5.91
CA ASP A 122 16.83 6.77 6.78
C ASP A 122 17.79 5.81 6.07
N PHE A 123 19.09 5.95 6.33
CA PHE A 123 20.11 5.04 5.83
C PHE A 123 19.84 3.58 6.21
N GLU A 124 19.35 3.32 7.42
CA GLU A 124 19.02 1.99 7.91
C GLU A 124 17.91 1.31 7.08
N PHE A 125 16.95 2.10 6.56
CA PHE A 125 15.95 1.56 5.64
C PHE A 125 16.57 1.01 4.36
N PHE A 126 17.56 1.69 3.80
CA PHE A 126 18.29 1.21 2.62
C PHE A 126 19.18 0.02 2.94
N GLN A 127 19.88 0.05 4.07
CA GLN A 127 20.71 -1.07 4.52
C GLN A 127 19.87 -2.35 4.67
N MET A 128 18.72 -2.25 5.30
CA MET A 128 17.78 -3.38 5.43
C MET A 128 17.30 -3.85 4.06
N LEU A 129 16.90 -2.94 3.15
CA LEU A 129 16.46 -3.32 1.82
C LEU A 129 17.55 -4.04 1.03
N ASP A 130 18.79 -3.54 1.04
CA ASP A 130 19.91 -4.15 0.32
C ASP A 130 20.22 -5.56 0.85
N ALA A 131 20.06 -5.77 2.15
CA ALA A 131 20.30 -7.07 2.77
C ALA A 131 19.23 -8.13 2.39
N VAL A 132 17.98 -7.72 2.20
CA VAL A 132 16.85 -8.66 1.97
C VAL A 132 16.33 -8.70 0.55
N THR A 133 16.78 -7.81 -0.35
CA THR A 133 16.25 -7.72 -1.69
C THR A 133 17.32 -7.80 -2.78
N ILE A 134 16.94 -8.40 -3.91
CA ILE A 134 17.74 -8.38 -5.15
C ILE A 134 16.92 -7.67 -6.22
N ALA A 135 17.14 -6.36 -6.37
CA ALA A 135 16.43 -5.57 -7.36
C ALA A 135 17.13 -5.56 -8.71
N ARG A 136 16.38 -5.78 -9.78
CA ARG A 136 16.88 -5.74 -11.17
C ARG A 136 15.92 -4.92 -12.05
N SER A 137 16.28 -3.67 -12.32
CA SER A 137 15.57 -2.85 -13.31
C SER A 137 16.01 -3.14 -14.73
N ARG A 138 15.21 -2.78 -15.73
CA ARG A 138 15.61 -2.89 -17.13
C ARG A 138 16.90 -2.12 -17.44
N SER A 139 17.05 -0.94 -16.86
CA SER A 139 18.28 -0.14 -17.01
C SER A 139 19.49 -0.83 -16.41
N HIS A 140 19.34 -1.47 -15.25
CA HIS A 140 20.38 -2.27 -14.62
C HIS A 140 20.77 -3.46 -15.52
N ILE A 141 19.78 -4.20 -16.04
CA ILE A 141 20.03 -5.33 -16.93
C ILE A 141 20.75 -4.87 -18.19
N MET A 142 20.29 -3.80 -18.84
CA MET A 142 20.94 -3.24 -20.05
C MET A 142 22.38 -2.79 -19.80
N LYS A 143 22.71 -2.36 -18.59
CA LYS A 143 24.04 -1.84 -18.24
C LYS A 143 25.04 -2.96 -17.91
N TYR A 144 24.60 -4.04 -17.26
CA TYR A 144 25.48 -5.01 -16.63
C TYR A 144 25.39 -6.43 -17.22
N TYR A 145 24.43 -6.72 -18.09
CA TYR A 145 24.23 -8.04 -18.68
C TYR A 145 24.50 -8.01 -20.19
N ASP A 146 24.89 -9.15 -20.77
CA ASP A 146 25.06 -9.26 -22.22
C ASP A 146 23.70 -9.25 -22.94
N MET A 147 23.44 -8.14 -23.62
CA MET A 147 22.20 -7.95 -24.36
C MET A 147 22.10 -8.83 -25.62
N LYS A 148 23.20 -9.50 -26.04
CA LYS A 148 23.14 -10.44 -27.18
C LYS A 148 22.36 -11.69 -26.80
N GLU A 149 22.50 -12.16 -25.56
CA GLU A 149 21.77 -13.33 -25.06
C GLU A 149 20.32 -12.99 -24.64
N ILE A 150 20.13 -11.83 -24.05
CA ILE A 150 18.82 -11.43 -23.51
C ILE A 150 17.90 -10.83 -24.59
N GLY A 151 18.49 -10.23 -25.63
CA GLY A 151 17.76 -9.50 -26.66
C GLY A 151 17.47 -8.04 -26.26
N LYS A 152 16.66 -7.36 -27.08
CA LYS A 152 16.30 -5.95 -26.84
C LYS A 152 14.97 -5.85 -26.12
N PHE A 153 14.94 -5.06 -25.05
CA PHE A 153 13.66 -4.72 -24.41
C PHE A 153 12.77 -3.90 -25.36
N PRO A 154 11.47 -4.18 -25.40
CA PRO A 154 10.54 -3.39 -26.20
C PRO A 154 10.51 -1.93 -25.72
N ARG A 155 10.39 -1.01 -26.68
CA ARG A 155 10.27 0.42 -26.40
C ARG A 155 8.98 0.68 -25.62
N ARG A 156 9.09 1.36 -24.49
CA ARG A 156 7.92 1.80 -23.73
C ARG A 156 7.37 3.08 -24.36
N LEU A 157 6.14 3.01 -24.84
CA LEU A 157 5.42 4.17 -25.35
C LEU A 157 4.70 4.88 -24.19
N ALA A 158 4.40 6.17 -24.40
CA ALA A 158 3.57 6.89 -23.45
C ALA A 158 2.16 6.24 -23.39
N PRO A 159 1.55 6.10 -22.20
CA PRO A 159 0.22 5.54 -22.08
C PRO A 159 -0.80 6.45 -22.76
N ILE A 160 -1.71 5.86 -23.52
CA ILE A 160 -2.87 6.55 -24.09
C ILE A 160 -4.06 6.30 -23.18
N SER A 161 -4.43 7.33 -22.41
CA SER A 161 -5.63 7.25 -21.56
C SER A 161 -6.86 7.56 -22.38
N LYS A 162 -7.76 6.59 -22.50
CA LYS A 162 -9.07 6.78 -23.12
C LYS A 162 -10.15 6.69 -22.04
N ARG A 163 -11.07 7.63 -22.06
CA ARG A 163 -12.26 7.65 -21.18
C ARG A 163 -13.50 7.63 -22.05
N PRO A 164 -13.88 6.45 -22.58
CA PRO A 164 -15.06 6.33 -23.41
C PRO A 164 -16.30 6.68 -22.57
N LYS A 165 -17.30 7.28 -23.22
CA LYS A 165 -18.63 7.40 -22.62
C LYS A 165 -19.22 5.99 -22.44
N LEU A 166 -20.02 5.81 -21.39
CA LEU A 166 -20.69 4.53 -21.13
C LEU A 166 -21.76 4.21 -22.21
N THR A 167 -22.32 5.26 -22.80
CA THR A 167 -23.32 5.18 -23.82
C THR A 167 -23.30 6.44 -24.68
N ASP A 168 -23.74 6.34 -25.92
CA ASP A 168 -23.94 7.47 -26.83
C ASP A 168 -25.35 8.06 -26.71
N LEU A 169 -26.21 7.55 -25.83
CA LEU A 169 -27.53 8.08 -25.57
C LEU A 169 -27.42 9.37 -24.75
N ASP A 170 -27.86 10.50 -25.29
CA ASP A 170 -27.83 11.81 -24.61
C ASP A 170 -28.72 11.86 -23.35
N SER A 171 -29.69 10.94 -23.26
CA SER A 171 -30.57 10.81 -22.09
C SER A 171 -30.02 9.97 -20.96
N ALA A 172 -28.86 9.32 -21.14
CA ALA A 172 -28.27 8.46 -20.11
C ALA A 172 -27.24 9.24 -19.27
N ILE A 173 -27.39 9.12 -17.98
CA ILE A 173 -26.45 9.73 -17.01
C ILE A 173 -25.12 8.96 -17.09
N ASN A 174 -24.02 9.68 -17.30
CA ASN A 174 -22.68 9.10 -17.29
C ASN A 174 -21.99 9.29 -15.93
N PHE A 175 -20.81 8.67 -15.76
CA PHE A 175 -20.04 8.76 -14.51
C PHE A 175 -19.71 10.21 -14.11
N THR A 176 -19.40 11.07 -15.08
CA THR A 176 -19.06 12.47 -14.83
C THR A 176 -20.26 13.24 -14.28
N ASP A 177 -21.45 13.00 -14.86
CA ASP A 177 -22.69 13.66 -14.43
C ASP A 177 -23.07 13.22 -13.00
N ILE A 178 -22.96 11.92 -12.71
CA ILE A 178 -23.18 11.40 -11.33
C ILE A 178 -22.17 11.99 -10.36
N ALA A 179 -20.88 12.03 -10.72
CA ALA A 179 -19.86 12.62 -9.86
C ALA A 179 -20.14 14.09 -9.58
N THR A 180 -20.54 14.87 -10.59
CA THR A 180 -20.91 16.28 -10.45
C THR A 180 -22.13 16.44 -9.53
N GLN A 181 -23.18 15.65 -9.74
CA GLN A 181 -24.37 15.69 -8.89
C GLN A 181 -24.05 15.31 -7.44
N LEU A 182 -23.18 14.31 -7.21
CA LEU A 182 -22.74 13.93 -5.86
C LEU A 182 -21.86 15.01 -5.20
N ASP A 183 -21.08 15.74 -5.99
CA ASP A 183 -20.26 16.85 -5.47
C ASP A 183 -21.12 18.06 -5.07
N GLU A 184 -22.31 18.22 -5.66
CA GLU A 184 -23.29 19.23 -5.28
C GLU A 184 -24.12 18.85 -4.05
N LEU A 185 -24.13 17.59 -3.63
CA LEU A 185 -24.86 17.13 -2.45
C LEU A 185 -24.16 17.56 -1.16
N ASN A 186 -24.84 18.40 -0.41
CA ASN A 186 -24.41 18.89 0.92
C ASN A 186 -25.04 18.11 2.08
N LEU A 187 -25.23 16.81 1.93
CA LEU A 187 -25.75 15.98 3.01
C LEU A 187 -24.66 15.65 4.01
N ALA A 188 -24.97 15.67 5.29
CA ALA A 188 -24.02 15.42 6.38
C ALA A 188 -23.25 14.09 6.24
N ILE A 189 -23.87 13.06 5.65
CA ILE A 189 -23.25 11.76 5.41
C ILE A 189 -22.09 11.84 4.38
N TYR A 190 -22.13 12.81 3.46
CA TYR A 190 -21.11 12.97 2.39
C TYR A 190 -20.09 14.06 2.72
N THR A 191 -20.48 15.05 3.49
CA THR A 191 -19.67 16.20 3.87
C THR A 191 -19.85 16.52 5.36
N PRO A 192 -19.53 15.57 6.26
CA PRO A 192 -19.71 15.78 7.70
C PRO A 192 -18.94 17.00 8.20
N SER A 193 -17.83 17.36 7.60
CA SER A 193 -17.02 18.53 7.98
C SER A 193 -17.79 19.85 7.90
N LEU A 194 -18.80 19.97 7.03
CA LEU A 194 -19.64 21.15 6.90
C LEU A 194 -20.61 21.35 8.07
N TYR A 195 -20.86 20.27 8.81
CA TYR A 195 -21.86 20.24 9.91
C TYR A 195 -21.22 20.20 11.31
N VAL A 196 -19.88 20.20 11.36
CA VAL A 196 -19.14 20.30 12.64
C VAL A 196 -19.12 21.75 13.10
N TYR A 197 -19.44 22.01 14.37
CA TYR A 197 -19.32 23.34 14.96
C TYR A 197 -17.88 23.86 14.84
N ASP A 198 -17.71 25.16 14.59
CA ASP A 198 -16.39 25.76 14.41
C ASP A 198 -15.45 25.50 15.60
N SER A 199 -16.01 25.45 16.82
CA SER A 199 -15.28 25.14 18.06
C SER A 199 -14.73 23.70 18.14
N LEU A 200 -15.25 22.77 17.34
CA LEU A 200 -14.86 21.36 17.32
C LEU A 200 -14.14 20.94 16.03
N LYS A 201 -13.93 21.88 15.09
CA LYS A 201 -13.29 21.55 13.81
C LYS A 201 -11.86 21.05 13.97
N ASP A 202 -11.10 21.63 14.89
CA ASP A 202 -9.72 21.23 15.15
C ASP A 202 -9.65 19.84 15.77
N GLU A 203 -10.54 19.54 16.72
CA GLU A 203 -10.65 18.22 17.36
C GLU A 203 -11.08 17.15 16.33
N TYR A 204 -12.08 17.46 15.51
CA TYR A 204 -12.52 16.60 14.42
C TYR A 204 -11.41 16.36 13.38
N ALA A 205 -10.57 17.36 13.10
CA ALA A 205 -9.43 17.23 12.22
C ALA A 205 -8.35 16.29 12.79
N ILE A 206 -8.07 16.41 14.09
CA ILE A 206 -7.04 15.59 14.78
C ILE A 206 -7.41 14.10 14.76
N ASP A 207 -8.66 13.75 15.02
CA ASP A 207 -9.13 12.36 14.99
C ASP A 207 -8.93 11.68 13.62
N TYR A 208 -8.94 12.47 12.55
CA TYR A 208 -8.71 11.98 11.19
C TYR A 208 -7.25 12.03 10.73
N GLU A 209 -6.42 12.89 11.28
CA GLU A 209 -5.00 13.00 10.91
C GLU A 209 -4.18 11.76 11.27
N GLY A 210 -4.60 10.99 12.28
CA GLY A 210 -4.02 9.69 12.61
C GLY A 210 -4.05 8.67 11.46
N SER A 211 -4.96 8.84 10.48
CA SER A 211 -5.07 8.00 9.28
C SER A 211 -4.23 8.48 8.09
N GLY A 212 -3.58 9.65 8.17
CA GLY A 212 -2.77 10.24 7.08
C GLY A 212 -3.57 10.76 5.89
N ILE A 213 -4.90 10.79 5.97
CA ILE A 213 -5.80 11.27 4.92
C ILE A 213 -6.49 12.54 5.42
N SER A 214 -6.41 13.64 4.65
CA SER A 214 -7.15 14.87 4.99
C SER A 214 -8.66 14.62 4.95
N ILE A 215 -9.42 15.35 5.75
CA ILE A 215 -10.90 15.27 5.80
C ILE A 215 -11.48 15.42 4.39
N ASP A 216 -11.08 16.45 3.67
CA ASP A 216 -11.51 16.71 2.28
C ASP A 216 -11.18 15.56 1.33
N GLY A 217 -10.00 14.94 1.47
CA GLY A 217 -9.61 13.79 0.67
C GLY A 217 -10.47 12.55 0.94
N ARG A 218 -10.91 12.35 2.19
CA ARG A 218 -11.78 11.23 2.57
C ARG A 218 -13.21 11.42 2.08
N GLU A 219 -13.76 12.61 2.23
CA GLU A 219 -15.09 12.96 1.73
C GLU A 219 -15.17 12.85 0.22
N LYS A 220 -14.16 13.34 -0.51
CA LYS A 220 -14.05 13.15 -1.97
C LYS A 220 -13.92 11.67 -2.35
N GLY A 221 -13.17 10.89 -1.58
CA GLY A 221 -13.03 9.45 -1.77
C GLY A 221 -14.36 8.70 -1.61
N LEU A 222 -15.13 9.05 -0.60
CA LEU A 222 -16.45 8.45 -0.35
C LEU A 222 -17.42 8.76 -1.49
N ARG A 223 -17.52 10.02 -1.93
CA ARG A 223 -18.36 10.43 -3.06
C ARG A 223 -17.98 9.68 -4.35
N LYS A 224 -16.68 9.56 -4.62
CA LYS A 224 -16.19 8.81 -5.79
C LYS A 224 -16.53 7.32 -5.71
N LEU A 225 -16.44 6.72 -4.53
CA LEU A 225 -16.82 5.31 -4.33
C LEU A 225 -18.30 5.09 -4.58
N MET A 226 -19.15 6.00 -4.09
CA MET A 226 -20.60 5.94 -4.32
C MET A 226 -20.96 6.12 -5.79
N ALA A 227 -20.35 7.09 -6.48
CA ALA A 227 -20.54 7.25 -7.93
C ALA A 227 -20.16 5.97 -8.69
N THR A 228 -19.06 5.33 -8.33
CA THR A 228 -18.63 4.06 -8.94
C THR A 228 -19.61 2.92 -8.69
N ASN A 229 -20.23 2.86 -7.50
CA ASN A 229 -21.20 1.83 -7.16
C ASN A 229 -22.57 2.05 -7.82
N LEU A 230 -22.95 3.30 -8.05
CA LEU A 230 -24.20 3.62 -8.77
C LEU A 230 -24.13 3.31 -10.27
N LEU A 231 -22.90 3.25 -10.82
CA LEU A 231 -22.67 2.92 -12.24
C LEU A 231 -22.49 1.43 -12.51
N LYS A 232 -22.38 0.60 -11.49
CA LYS A 232 -22.33 -0.86 -11.60
C LYS A 232 -23.71 -1.49 -11.63
#